data_b931a75b568b2c59f7e4715cd9ca260b
#
_entry.id   b931a75b568b2c59f7e4715cd9ca260b
#
_cell.length_a   1.000
_cell.length_b   1.000
_cell.length_c   1.000
_cell.angle_alpha   90.00
_cell.angle_beta   90.00
_cell.angle_gamma   90.00
#
_symmetry.space_group_name_H-M   'P 1'
#
loop_
_entity.id
_entity.type
_entity.pdbx_description
1 polymer ?
#
loop_
_entity_poly.entity_id
_entity_poly.type
_entity_poly.pdbx_seq_one_letter_code
_entity_poly.pdbx_strand_id
1 'polypeptide(L)'
;QTQVPSISQVNRRVPPELPRIPPKVDEKIFRIVSEALYEGLVLAITYRKRFTTEDHDYVVHPLGLCERAAAPWPAARQEPQDGTPGPLRFFLLHRMHAAKIERGRAVRVPVGFSLDDAIRDRLAHFPLELGSHVKLRARFHREVIEKLAEAKLSEDQVVKPIDGEWFALEATVPHTRALHAFLVGYGP
;
A
#
# COMPACT_ATOMS: atom_id res chain seq x y z
N GLN A 1 41.90 10.33 -12.21
CA GLN A 1 40.95 10.83 -11.17
C GLN A 1 39.84 9.84 -11.03
N THR A 2 39.87 9.04 -9.96
CA THR A 2 38.82 8.08 -9.65
C THR A 2 37.63 8.88 -9.08
N GLN A 3 36.57 8.98 -9.86
CA GLN A 3 35.35 9.65 -9.45
C GLN A 3 34.66 8.82 -8.36
N VAL A 4 34.57 9.34 -7.14
CA VAL A 4 33.85 8.71 -6.03
C VAL A 4 32.36 8.74 -6.37
N PRO A 5 31.65 7.59 -6.41
CA PRO A 5 30.23 7.57 -6.72
C PRO A 5 29.44 8.32 -5.64
N SER A 6 28.41 9.08 -6.06
CA SER A 6 27.51 9.76 -5.13
C SER A 6 26.70 8.74 -4.30
N ILE A 7 26.29 9.12 -3.09
CA ILE A 7 25.47 8.27 -2.19
C ILE A 7 24.22 7.75 -2.90
N SER A 8 23.63 8.53 -3.81
CA SER A 8 22.48 8.12 -4.63
C SER A 8 22.79 6.98 -5.63
N GLN A 9 24.06 6.77 -5.98
CA GLN A 9 24.50 5.66 -6.84
C GLN A 9 24.84 4.40 -6.04
N VAL A 10 25.15 4.56 -4.73
CA VAL A 10 25.56 3.46 -3.85
C VAL A 10 24.36 2.76 -3.21
N ASN A 11 23.24 3.48 -3.00
CA ASN A 11 22.07 2.93 -2.29
C ASN A 11 20.82 2.99 -3.18
N ARG A 12 20.66 2.01 -4.09
CA ARG A 12 19.47 1.83 -4.91
C ARG A 12 18.64 0.68 -4.36
N ARG A 13 17.36 0.94 -4.06
CA ARG A 13 16.40 -0.12 -3.80
C ARG A 13 16.09 -0.85 -5.11
N VAL A 14 16.29 -2.15 -5.12
CA VAL A 14 15.73 -3.02 -6.18
C VAL A 14 14.26 -3.28 -5.82
N PRO A 15 13.30 -2.91 -6.66
CA PRO A 15 11.89 -3.19 -6.40
C PRO A 15 11.66 -4.70 -6.32
N PRO A 16 10.92 -5.20 -5.33
CA PRO A 16 10.62 -6.64 -5.22
C PRO A 16 9.60 -7.13 -6.27
N GLU A 17 9.01 -6.22 -7.03
CA GLU A 17 8.02 -6.51 -8.07
C GLU A 17 8.64 -6.42 -9.47
N LEU A 18 7.96 -7.05 -10.43
CA LEU A 18 8.31 -6.89 -11.86
C LEU A 18 8.40 -5.39 -12.21
N PRO A 19 9.41 -4.96 -12.98
CA PRO A 19 9.56 -3.58 -13.40
C PRO A 19 8.32 -3.17 -14.21
N ARG A 20 7.65 -2.10 -13.73
CA ARG A 20 6.48 -1.51 -14.39
C ARG A 20 6.79 -0.07 -14.73
N ILE A 21 6.25 0.38 -15.84
CA ILE A 21 6.27 1.80 -16.17
C ILE A 21 5.30 2.49 -15.19
N PRO A 22 5.76 3.46 -14.38
CA PRO A 22 4.89 4.20 -13.48
C PRO A 22 3.77 4.90 -14.26
N PRO A 23 2.55 4.94 -13.72
CA PRO A 23 1.48 5.71 -14.35
C PRO A 23 1.82 7.21 -14.31
N LYS A 24 1.51 7.91 -15.38
CA LYS A 24 1.68 9.36 -15.43
C LYS A 24 0.70 10.03 -14.47
N VAL A 25 1.22 10.80 -13.55
CA VAL A 25 0.46 11.61 -12.60
C VAL A 25 0.44 13.06 -13.11
N ASP A 26 -0.72 13.71 -13.05
CA ASP A 26 -0.84 15.13 -13.35
C ASP A 26 -0.15 15.94 -12.22
N GLU A 27 0.87 16.72 -12.59
CA GLU A 27 1.66 17.51 -11.66
C GLU A 27 0.83 18.58 -10.93
N LYS A 28 -0.19 19.14 -11.59
CA LYS A 28 -1.09 20.11 -11.00
C LYS A 28 -1.93 19.46 -9.90
N ILE A 29 -2.46 18.27 -10.16
CA ILE A 29 -3.22 17.49 -9.16
C ILE A 29 -2.31 17.09 -7.99
N PHE A 30 -1.10 16.59 -8.28
CA PHE A 30 -0.12 16.26 -7.24
C PHE A 30 0.17 17.45 -6.32
N ARG A 31 0.40 18.62 -6.89
CA ARG A 31 0.66 19.85 -6.13
C ARG A 31 -0.53 20.26 -5.26
N ILE A 32 -1.76 20.23 -5.80
CA ILE A 32 -2.98 20.56 -5.05
C ILE A 32 -3.18 19.61 -3.87
N VAL A 33 -2.98 18.30 -4.07
CA VAL A 33 -3.11 17.29 -3.00
C VAL A 33 -2.04 17.47 -1.94
N SER A 34 -0.80 17.76 -2.34
CA SER A 34 0.31 18.01 -1.41
C SER A 34 0.10 19.29 -0.60
N GLU A 35 -0.37 20.37 -1.23
CA GLU A 35 -0.74 21.62 -0.56
C GLU A 35 -1.85 21.39 0.47
N ALA A 36 -2.92 20.68 0.09
CA ALA A 36 -4.02 20.37 1.00
C ALA A 36 -3.58 19.53 2.21
N LEU A 37 -2.68 18.56 2.00
CA LEU A 37 -2.09 17.77 3.08
C LEU A 37 -1.25 18.63 4.02
N TYR A 38 -0.41 19.51 3.46
CA TYR A 38 0.47 20.39 4.24
C TYR A 38 -0.33 21.40 5.07
N GLU A 39 -1.36 22.00 4.47
CA GLU A 39 -2.21 23.01 5.12
C GLU A 39 -3.33 22.39 5.98
N GLY A 40 -3.53 21.07 5.95
CA GLY A 40 -4.60 20.39 6.69
C GLY A 40 -6.00 20.79 6.21
N LEU A 41 -6.19 20.91 4.87
CA LEU A 41 -7.44 21.34 4.26
C LEU A 41 -8.17 20.21 3.53
N VAL A 42 -9.50 20.32 3.50
CA VAL A 42 -10.39 19.40 2.78
C VAL A 42 -10.21 19.55 1.27
N LEU A 43 -10.33 18.43 0.53
CA LEU A 43 -10.28 18.38 -0.92
C LEU A 43 -11.63 17.96 -1.53
N ALA A 44 -12.05 18.64 -2.57
CA ALA A 44 -13.00 18.11 -3.55
C ALA A 44 -12.22 17.49 -4.71
N ILE A 45 -12.52 16.23 -5.05
CA ILE A 45 -11.83 15.50 -6.11
C ILE A 45 -12.82 14.87 -7.07
N THR A 46 -12.49 14.84 -8.37
CA THR A 46 -13.16 14.02 -9.38
C THR A 46 -12.28 12.80 -9.65
N TYR A 47 -12.82 11.61 -9.40
CA TYR A 47 -12.06 10.37 -9.36
C TYR A 47 -12.72 9.24 -10.15
N ARG A 48 -11.94 8.54 -10.99
CA ARG A 48 -12.37 7.34 -11.73
C ARG A 48 -12.00 6.07 -10.99
N LYS A 49 -12.99 5.27 -10.60
CA LYS A 49 -12.78 3.96 -10.00
C LYS A 49 -12.15 2.98 -10.99
N ARG A 50 -11.53 1.92 -10.46
CA ARG A 50 -11.02 0.83 -11.29
C ARG A 50 -12.19 0.11 -11.98
N PHE A 51 -12.00 -0.24 -13.24
CA PHE A 51 -13.00 -0.93 -14.07
C PHE A 51 -14.29 -0.15 -14.35
N THR A 52 -14.26 1.18 -14.23
CA THR A 52 -15.37 2.05 -14.64
C THR A 52 -14.89 3.10 -15.63
N THR A 53 -15.82 3.60 -16.45
CA THR A 53 -15.59 4.75 -17.34
C THR A 53 -16.14 6.05 -16.75
N GLU A 54 -16.91 5.95 -15.66
CA GLU A 54 -17.57 7.08 -15.02
C GLU A 54 -16.67 7.75 -13.98
N ASP A 55 -16.72 9.06 -13.97
CA ASP A 55 -16.10 9.89 -12.96
C ASP A 55 -17.08 10.15 -11.82
N HIS A 56 -16.56 10.17 -10.61
CA HIS A 56 -17.34 10.43 -9.40
C HIS A 56 -16.69 11.54 -8.60
N ASP A 57 -17.51 12.45 -8.10
CA ASP A 57 -17.05 13.52 -7.22
C ASP A 57 -17.08 13.08 -5.76
N TYR A 58 -16.01 13.43 -5.04
CA TYR A 58 -15.85 13.15 -3.62
C TYR A 58 -15.35 14.38 -2.90
N VAL A 59 -15.86 14.60 -1.71
CA VAL A 59 -15.23 15.47 -0.72
C VAL A 59 -14.46 14.58 0.25
N VAL A 60 -13.17 14.85 0.43
CA VAL A 60 -12.29 13.99 1.20
C VAL A 60 -11.42 14.78 2.18
N HIS A 61 -11.14 14.18 3.32
CA HIS A 61 -10.20 14.65 4.31
C HIS A 61 -8.86 13.93 4.09
N PRO A 62 -7.87 14.54 3.42
CA PRO A 62 -6.58 13.90 3.20
C PRO A 62 -5.83 13.75 4.53
N LEU A 63 -5.28 12.58 4.79
CA LEU A 63 -4.64 12.21 6.06
C LEU A 63 -3.17 11.83 5.89
N GLY A 64 -2.73 11.61 4.67
CA GLY A 64 -1.34 11.27 4.37
C GLY A 64 -1.14 10.89 2.91
N LEU A 65 0.11 10.81 2.50
CA LEU A 65 0.53 10.36 1.17
C LEU A 65 1.53 9.23 1.33
N CYS A 66 1.26 8.11 0.67
CA CYS A 66 2.18 6.99 0.59
C CYS A 66 2.51 6.67 -0.86
N GLU A 67 3.63 6.01 -1.08
CA GLU A 67 4.04 5.56 -2.40
C GLU A 67 4.08 4.03 -2.44
N ARG A 68 3.48 3.46 -3.48
CA ARG A 68 3.54 2.03 -3.74
C ARG A 68 3.71 1.76 -5.23
N ALA A 69 4.68 0.91 -5.58
CA ALA A 69 5.00 0.56 -6.97
C ALA A 69 5.16 1.79 -7.87
N ALA A 70 5.89 2.80 -7.38
CA ALA A 70 6.16 4.09 -8.04
C ALA A 70 4.89 4.92 -8.37
N ALA A 71 3.77 4.67 -7.70
CA ALA A 71 2.57 5.48 -7.79
C ALA A 71 2.22 6.10 -6.44
N PRO A 72 1.96 7.42 -6.36
CA PRO A 72 1.52 8.06 -5.13
C PRO A 72 0.04 7.77 -4.84
N TRP A 73 -0.24 7.46 -3.57
CA TRP A 73 -1.56 7.08 -3.04
C TRP A 73 -1.90 7.94 -1.83
N PRO A 74 -2.67 9.02 -1.98
CA PRO A 74 -3.21 9.71 -0.83
C PRO A 74 -4.17 8.84 -0.05
N ALA A 75 -3.92 8.74 1.25
CA ALA A 75 -4.85 8.22 2.23
C ALA A 75 -5.82 9.32 2.62
N ALA A 76 -7.12 9.10 2.47
CA ALA A 76 -8.13 10.09 2.81
C ALA A 76 -9.42 9.43 3.31
N ARG A 77 -10.15 10.11 4.19
CA ARG A 77 -11.52 9.75 4.55
C ARG A 77 -12.50 10.51 3.66
N GLN A 78 -13.42 9.77 3.07
CA GLN A 78 -14.53 10.36 2.36
C GLN A 78 -15.47 11.05 3.37
N GLU A 79 -15.93 12.24 3.03
CA GLU A 79 -17.03 12.89 3.76
C GLU A 79 -18.35 12.35 3.21
N PRO A 80 -19.15 11.67 4.01
CA PRO A 80 -20.45 11.20 3.57
C PRO A 80 -21.48 12.34 3.60
N GLN A 81 -22.56 12.15 2.83
CA GLN A 81 -23.63 13.15 2.74
C GLN A 81 -24.40 13.34 4.06
N ASP A 82 -24.34 12.36 4.96
CA ASP A 82 -25.02 12.36 6.27
C ASP A 82 -24.18 12.91 7.43
N GLY A 83 -22.97 13.40 7.16
CA GLY A 83 -22.06 13.97 8.16
C GLY A 83 -21.33 12.93 9.04
N THR A 84 -21.59 11.62 8.88
CA THR A 84 -20.82 10.58 9.58
C THR A 84 -19.43 10.40 8.95
N PRO A 85 -18.37 10.11 9.74
CA PRO A 85 -17.04 9.93 9.17
C PRO A 85 -17.00 8.73 8.24
N GLY A 86 -16.83 8.96 6.94
CA GLY A 86 -16.71 7.92 5.93
C GLY A 86 -15.50 7.01 6.14
N PRO A 87 -15.44 5.88 5.41
CA PRO A 87 -14.33 4.95 5.53
C PRO A 87 -13.03 5.57 5.03
N LEU A 88 -11.91 5.18 5.63
CA LEU A 88 -10.59 5.46 5.10
C LEU A 88 -10.43 4.77 3.74
N ARG A 89 -9.96 5.50 2.75
CA ARG A 89 -9.67 5.02 1.40
C ARG A 89 -8.31 5.50 0.94
N PHE A 90 -7.73 4.74 0.02
CA PHE A 90 -6.53 5.13 -0.69
C PHE A 90 -6.89 5.42 -2.14
N PHE A 91 -6.65 6.64 -2.56
CA PHE A 91 -6.92 7.10 -3.91
C PHE A 91 -5.63 7.06 -4.74
N LEU A 92 -5.70 6.62 -5.98
CA LEU A 92 -4.56 6.65 -6.90
C LEU A 92 -4.52 8.01 -7.59
N LEU A 93 -3.46 8.79 -7.42
CA LEU A 93 -3.38 10.13 -8.01
C LEU A 93 -3.61 10.16 -9.53
N HIS A 94 -3.07 9.19 -10.25
CA HIS A 94 -3.25 9.10 -11.71
C HIS A 94 -4.69 8.81 -12.16
N ARG A 95 -5.61 8.59 -11.21
CA ARG A 95 -7.05 8.41 -11.45
C ARG A 95 -7.89 9.60 -11.00
N MET A 96 -7.25 10.62 -10.48
CA MET A 96 -7.89 11.89 -10.20
C MET A 96 -7.85 12.74 -11.48
N HIS A 97 -9.01 13.19 -11.92
CA HIS A 97 -9.16 14.05 -13.11
C HIS A 97 -9.28 15.52 -12.73
N ALA A 98 -9.71 15.80 -11.49
CA ALA A 98 -9.70 17.13 -10.91
C ALA A 98 -9.45 17.05 -9.40
N ALA A 99 -8.84 18.11 -8.85
CA ALA A 99 -8.71 18.34 -7.43
C ALA A 99 -8.82 19.83 -7.13
N LYS A 100 -9.50 20.18 -6.04
CA LYS A 100 -9.69 21.55 -5.56
C LYS A 100 -9.64 21.57 -4.05
N ILE A 101 -8.87 22.52 -3.49
CA ILE A 101 -8.84 22.75 -2.04
C ILE A 101 -10.10 23.50 -1.64
N GLU A 102 -10.81 22.97 -0.65
CA GLU A 102 -11.95 23.64 0.01
C GLU A 102 -11.41 24.57 1.09
N ARG A 103 -11.06 25.80 0.69
CA ARG A 103 -10.48 26.80 1.60
C ARG A 103 -11.44 27.11 2.75
N GLY A 104 -10.89 27.20 3.96
CA GLY A 104 -11.67 27.43 5.19
C GLY A 104 -12.29 26.16 5.80
N ARG A 105 -12.08 24.99 5.19
CA ARG A 105 -12.52 23.69 5.73
C ARG A 105 -11.34 22.86 6.19
N ALA A 106 -11.13 22.77 7.50
CA ALA A 106 -10.04 21.98 8.06
C ALA A 106 -10.33 20.46 7.99
N VAL A 107 -9.26 19.69 7.80
CA VAL A 107 -9.32 18.22 7.85
C VAL A 107 -9.72 17.75 9.24
N ARG A 108 -10.59 16.75 9.31
CA ARG A 108 -10.94 16.03 10.53
C ARG A 108 -10.08 14.77 10.63
N VAL A 109 -9.06 14.82 11.46
CA VAL A 109 -8.21 13.66 11.74
C VAL A 109 -8.88 12.80 12.81
N PRO A 110 -9.09 11.50 12.60
CA PRO A 110 -9.64 10.62 13.64
C PRO A 110 -8.70 10.53 14.84
N VAL A 111 -9.29 10.45 16.04
CA VAL A 111 -8.51 10.22 17.26
C VAL A 111 -7.74 8.91 17.13
N GLY A 112 -6.44 8.93 17.44
CA GLY A 112 -5.58 7.76 17.35
C GLY A 112 -5.24 7.32 15.91
N PHE A 113 -5.50 8.14 14.88
CA PHE A 113 -5.11 7.80 13.52
C PHE A 113 -3.59 7.73 13.37
N SER A 114 -3.11 6.61 12.81
CA SER A 114 -1.74 6.39 12.39
C SER A 114 -1.73 6.02 10.91
N LEU A 115 -0.95 6.73 10.12
CA LEU A 115 -0.77 6.41 8.70
C LEU A 115 -0.04 5.08 8.50
N ASP A 116 0.92 4.76 9.38
CA ASP A 116 1.66 3.50 9.34
C ASP A 116 0.75 2.29 9.60
N ASP A 117 -0.16 2.40 10.57
CA ASP A 117 -1.15 1.35 10.84
C ASP A 117 -2.12 1.21 9.66
N ALA A 118 -2.58 2.33 9.10
CA ALA A 118 -3.46 2.33 7.93
C ALA A 118 -2.78 1.69 6.70
N ILE A 119 -1.48 1.94 6.50
CA ILE A 119 -0.69 1.31 5.44
C ILE A 119 -0.56 -0.19 5.70
N ARG A 120 -0.19 -0.58 6.91
CA ARG A 120 -0.04 -1.98 7.31
C ARG A 120 -1.33 -2.76 7.11
N ASP A 121 -2.44 -2.23 7.60
CA ASP A 121 -3.72 -2.94 7.62
C ASP A 121 -4.40 -3.00 6.26
N ARG A 122 -4.20 -2.00 5.41
CA ARG A 122 -4.99 -1.86 4.17
C ARG A 122 -4.18 -1.91 2.88
N LEU A 123 -2.98 -1.32 2.85
CA LEU A 123 -2.19 -1.23 1.63
C LEU A 123 -1.11 -2.29 1.52
N ALA A 124 -0.43 -2.61 2.61
CA ALA A 124 0.75 -3.47 2.55
C ALA A 124 0.41 -4.84 1.94
N HIS A 125 -0.79 -5.34 2.22
CA HIS A 125 -1.11 -6.73 1.93
C HIS A 125 -2.42 -6.95 1.15
N PHE A 126 -3.23 -5.93 0.86
CA PHE A 126 -4.58 -6.09 0.27
C PHE A 126 -5.38 -7.18 1.00
N PRO A 127 -5.76 -6.98 2.28
CA PRO A 127 -6.45 -7.98 3.05
C PRO A 127 -7.74 -8.40 2.34
N LEU A 128 -8.02 -9.69 2.29
CA LEU A 128 -9.28 -10.23 1.81
C LEU A 128 -10.40 -9.87 2.79
N GLU A 129 -10.04 -9.88 4.07
CA GLU A 129 -10.87 -9.45 5.18
C GLU A 129 -10.01 -8.69 6.18
N LEU A 130 -10.46 -7.50 6.62
CA LEU A 130 -9.69 -6.64 7.53
C LEU A 130 -9.39 -7.35 8.84
N GLY A 131 -8.11 -7.37 9.22
CA GLY A 131 -7.65 -7.96 10.47
C GLY A 131 -7.65 -9.50 10.50
N SER A 132 -8.06 -10.17 9.42
CA SER A 132 -8.04 -11.64 9.39
C SER A 132 -6.63 -12.18 9.24
N HIS A 133 -6.32 -13.20 10.05
CA HIS A 133 -5.08 -13.97 9.98
C HIS A 133 -5.41 -15.44 9.74
N VAL A 134 -4.53 -16.10 9.01
CA VAL A 134 -4.63 -17.56 8.76
C VAL A 134 -3.37 -18.27 9.23
N LYS A 135 -3.54 -19.47 9.69
CA LYS A 135 -2.41 -20.36 9.98
C LYS A 135 -1.98 -21.01 8.67
N LEU A 136 -0.90 -20.47 8.10
CA LEU A 136 -0.26 -21.04 6.93
C LEU A 136 0.45 -22.33 7.31
N ARG A 137 0.20 -23.40 6.58
CA ARG A 137 0.98 -24.64 6.60
C ARG A 137 1.32 -25.01 5.18
N ALA A 138 2.59 -24.98 4.85
CA ALA A 138 3.05 -25.23 3.49
C ALA A 138 4.36 -26.01 3.49
N ARG A 139 4.65 -26.67 2.36
CA ARG A 139 5.94 -27.28 2.08
C ARG A 139 6.68 -26.43 1.06
N PHE A 140 7.92 -26.14 1.34
CA PHE A 140 8.76 -25.37 0.45
C PHE A 140 10.09 -26.08 0.21
N HIS A 141 10.60 -25.92 -1.00
CA HIS A 141 11.94 -26.33 -1.34
C HIS A 141 12.98 -25.49 -0.57
N ARG A 142 14.17 -26.05 -0.36
CA ARG A 142 15.29 -25.43 0.36
C ARG A 142 15.54 -23.97 -0.06
N GLU A 143 15.59 -23.67 -1.36
CA GLU A 143 15.85 -22.33 -1.88
C GLU A 143 14.86 -21.26 -1.41
N VAL A 144 13.60 -21.66 -1.22
CA VAL A 144 12.57 -20.75 -0.71
C VAL A 144 12.71 -20.57 0.80
N ILE A 145 13.01 -21.66 1.52
CA ILE A 145 13.17 -21.64 2.97
C ILE A 145 14.37 -20.81 3.41
N GLU A 146 15.46 -20.84 2.69
CA GLU A 146 16.63 -20.00 2.96
C GLU A 146 16.26 -18.51 2.92
N LYS A 147 15.50 -18.09 1.91
CA LYS A 147 14.99 -16.70 1.82
C LYS A 147 14.03 -16.35 2.95
N LEU A 148 13.15 -17.30 3.34
CA LEU A 148 12.20 -17.12 4.44
C LEU A 148 12.84 -17.21 5.83
N ALA A 149 14.03 -17.74 5.95
CA ALA A 149 14.83 -17.69 7.17
C ALA A 149 15.48 -16.31 7.37
N GLU A 150 15.90 -15.65 6.27
CA GLU A 150 16.45 -14.30 6.30
C GLU A 150 15.36 -13.23 6.53
N ALA A 151 14.15 -13.47 5.98
CA ALA A 151 13.01 -12.56 6.09
C ALA A 151 11.74 -13.36 6.43
N LYS A 152 11.46 -13.53 7.71
CA LYS A 152 10.32 -14.29 8.20
C LYS A 152 8.97 -13.72 7.76
N LEU A 153 7.99 -14.57 7.53
CA LEU A 153 6.60 -14.19 7.26
C LEU A 153 5.88 -13.68 8.52
N SER A 154 6.26 -14.20 9.70
CA SER A 154 5.73 -13.80 11.01
C SER A 154 6.69 -14.20 12.14
N GLU A 155 6.50 -13.61 13.31
CA GLU A 155 7.30 -13.91 14.51
C GLU A 155 7.16 -15.36 14.98
N ASP A 156 5.99 -15.97 14.80
CA ASP A 156 5.67 -17.35 15.18
C ASP A 156 6.07 -18.38 14.12
N GLN A 157 6.81 -17.96 13.07
CA GLN A 157 7.24 -18.87 12.01
C GLN A 157 8.12 -20.00 12.53
N VAL A 158 7.70 -21.24 12.25
CA VAL A 158 8.46 -22.47 12.54
C VAL A 158 8.74 -23.20 11.24
N VAL A 159 9.98 -23.64 11.06
CA VAL A 159 10.43 -24.45 9.93
C VAL A 159 10.95 -25.79 10.43
N LYS A 160 10.50 -26.90 9.82
CA LYS A 160 10.95 -28.26 10.13
C LYS A 160 11.38 -28.98 8.87
N PRO A 161 12.51 -29.69 8.88
CA PRO A 161 12.89 -30.51 7.73
C PRO A 161 11.89 -31.67 7.56
N ILE A 162 11.57 -32.01 6.30
CA ILE A 162 10.79 -33.20 5.94
C ILE A 162 11.75 -34.24 5.36
N ASP A 163 12.53 -33.84 4.36
CA ASP A 163 13.60 -34.62 3.74
C ASP A 163 14.71 -33.65 3.28
N GLY A 164 15.73 -34.13 2.59
CA GLY A 164 16.92 -33.35 2.26
C GLY A 164 16.69 -32.03 1.54
N GLU A 165 15.62 -31.93 0.76
CA GLU A 165 15.31 -30.76 -0.08
C GLU A 165 14.03 -30.02 0.33
N TRP A 166 13.13 -30.67 1.09
CA TRP A 166 11.81 -30.12 1.44
C TRP A 166 11.68 -29.85 2.92
N PHE A 167 11.01 -28.75 3.24
CA PHE A 167 10.77 -28.27 4.59
C PHE A 167 9.28 -27.93 4.77
N ALA A 168 8.74 -28.25 5.95
CA ALA A 168 7.44 -27.78 6.39
C ALA A 168 7.60 -26.43 7.07
N LEU A 169 6.76 -25.47 6.68
CA LEU A 169 6.67 -24.16 7.31
C LEU A 169 5.27 -23.99 7.91
N GLU A 170 5.24 -23.54 9.17
CA GLU A 170 4.04 -23.06 9.85
C GLU A 170 4.26 -21.60 10.26
N ALA A 171 3.25 -20.73 10.01
CA ALA A 171 3.28 -19.32 10.37
C ALA A 171 1.86 -18.75 10.45
N THR A 172 1.61 -17.81 11.36
CA THR A 172 0.36 -17.06 11.39
C THR A 172 0.52 -15.77 10.58
N VAL A 173 -0.16 -15.67 9.45
CA VAL A 173 0.04 -14.58 8.49
C VAL A 173 -1.27 -13.87 8.17
N PRO A 174 -1.24 -12.58 7.79
CA PRO A 174 -2.43 -11.89 7.33
C PRO A 174 -3.05 -12.56 6.10
N HIS A 175 -4.37 -12.75 6.09
CA HIS A 175 -5.10 -13.33 4.97
C HIS A 175 -5.26 -12.31 3.84
N THR A 176 -4.36 -12.37 2.86
CA THR A 176 -4.22 -11.33 1.85
C THR A 176 -4.10 -11.89 0.45
N ARG A 177 -4.41 -11.06 -0.56
CA ARG A 177 -4.13 -11.39 -1.96
C ARG A 177 -2.64 -11.53 -2.25
N ALA A 178 -1.81 -10.80 -1.51
CA ALA A 178 -0.35 -10.92 -1.63
C ALA A 178 0.14 -12.30 -1.17
N LEU A 179 -0.42 -12.84 -0.09
CA LEU A 179 -0.14 -14.21 0.36
C LEU A 179 -0.52 -15.24 -0.73
N HIS A 180 -1.72 -15.11 -1.32
CA HIS A 180 -2.15 -16.00 -2.39
C HIS A 180 -1.23 -15.92 -3.61
N ALA A 181 -0.86 -14.71 -4.05
CA ALA A 181 0.07 -14.53 -5.18
C ALA A 181 1.46 -15.10 -4.87
N PHE A 182 1.93 -14.93 -3.63
CA PHE A 182 3.19 -15.52 -3.16
C PHE A 182 3.15 -17.06 -3.25
N LEU A 183 2.10 -17.69 -2.73
CA LEU A 183 1.97 -19.14 -2.75
C LEU A 183 1.88 -19.70 -4.18
N VAL A 184 1.10 -19.05 -5.05
CA VAL A 184 0.99 -19.42 -6.47
C VAL A 184 2.33 -19.26 -7.19
N GLY A 185 3.13 -18.26 -6.84
CA GLY A 185 4.45 -18.02 -7.44
C GLY A 185 5.49 -19.11 -7.10
N TYR A 186 5.25 -19.90 -6.05
CA TYR A 186 6.09 -21.03 -5.64
C TYR A 186 5.37 -22.39 -5.76
N GLY A 187 4.17 -22.41 -6.33
CA GLY A 187 3.43 -23.63 -6.63
C GLY A 187 3.99 -24.37 -7.84
N PRO A 188 3.63 -25.66 -8.02
CA PRO A 188 3.99 -26.43 -9.19
C PRO A 188 3.37 -25.88 -10.46
#